data_545c1f30ac5481089a3a4fc27b653741
#
_entry.id   545c1f30ac5481089a3a4fc27b653741
#
_cell.length_a   1.000
_cell.length_b   1.000
_cell.length_c   1.000
_cell.angle_alpha   90.00
_cell.angle_beta   90.00
_cell.angle_gamma   90.00
#
_symmetry.space_group_name_H-M   'P 1'
#
loop_
_entity.id
_entity.type
_entity.pdbx_description
1 polymer ?
#
loop_
_entity_poly.entity_id
_entity_poly.type
_entity_poly.pdbx_seq_one_letter_code
_entity_poly.pdbx_strand_id
1 'polypeptide(L)'
;MSRGLGDVYKRQVMYTTFESPAQGKVSPIRLLTLSKIIRFTSKIAAVLAIGFVINYMLFTHRVSEWTNQITTIEAPSGKQIRVTLNDGSVIDLNSGSRIVYPSIFVGKERRIQLYGEAMFDVEPDTDRPFIVETFACDVKVLGTHFNVIADEAKNLFSTALFRGKVAVLSHLSDESVLMDENSVVNLKNGHLQIVP
;
A
#
# COMPACT_ATOMS: atom_id res chain seq x y z
N MET A 1 107.26 7.37 53.60
CA MET A 1 107.60 6.95 52.21
C MET A 1 106.32 6.47 51.58
N SER A 2 106.01 7.01 50.41
CA SER A 2 105.15 6.48 49.36
C SER A 2 103.65 6.60 49.60
N ARG A 3 102.96 7.57 49.09
CA ARG A 3 102.40 7.75 47.76
C ARG A 3 101.46 6.65 47.35
N GLY A 4 100.23 6.99 47.12
CA GLY A 4 99.26 6.22 46.42
C GLY A 4 97.94 6.95 46.27
N LEU A 5 97.85 7.60 45.14
CA LEU A 5 96.65 8.17 44.55
C LEU A 5 95.45 7.24 44.56
N GLY A 6 94.33 7.80 44.85
CA GLY A 6 93.04 7.18 44.66
C GLY A 6 91.99 8.27 44.41
N ASP A 7 92.08 8.86 43.20
CA ASP A 7 91.03 9.74 42.68
C ASP A 7 89.75 8.93 42.42
N VAL A 8 88.85 9.06 43.24
CA VAL A 8 87.65 9.77 43.26
C VAL A 8 86.93 9.84 41.89
N TYR A 9 85.98 9.02 41.77
CA TYR A 9 84.92 9.32 40.87
C TYR A 9 83.66 9.69 41.68
N LYS A 10 83.55 10.99 41.98
CA LYS A 10 82.22 11.55 42.34
C LYS A 10 81.34 11.49 41.12
N ARG A 11 80.60 10.42 40.99
CA ARG A 11 79.44 10.42 40.09
C ARG A 11 78.41 11.37 40.71
N GLN A 12 78.34 12.51 40.09
CA GLN A 12 77.23 13.44 40.29
C GLN A 12 76.01 12.80 39.73
N VAL A 13 75.24 12.21 40.58
CA VAL A 13 73.91 11.73 40.23
C VAL A 13 73.06 12.99 40.07
N MET A 14 72.94 13.43 38.85
CA MET A 14 72.02 14.46 38.44
C MET A 14 70.59 13.88 38.68
N TYR A 15 69.97 14.23 39.77
CA TYR A 15 68.60 14.03 39.99
C TYR A 15 67.86 14.95 39.04
N THR A 16 67.53 14.45 37.84
CA THR A 16 66.48 15.06 37.03
C THR A 16 65.26 14.98 37.85
N THR A 17 64.84 16.07 38.44
CA THR A 17 63.55 16.29 38.99
C THR A 17 62.57 16.08 37.86
N PHE A 18 61.91 14.93 37.85
CA PHE A 18 60.80 14.66 36.95
C PHE A 18 59.65 15.58 37.42
N GLU A 19 59.58 16.77 36.83
CA GLU A 19 58.38 17.59 36.96
C GLU A 19 57.20 16.78 36.43
N SER A 20 56.40 16.32 37.37
CA SER A 20 55.09 15.74 37.06
C SER A 20 54.34 16.73 36.15
N PRO A 21 53.89 16.30 34.95
CA PRO A 21 53.14 17.21 34.10
C PRO A 21 51.96 17.74 34.92
N ALA A 22 51.90 19.05 35.00
CA ALA A 22 50.83 19.77 35.67
C ALA A 22 49.49 19.08 35.32
N GLN A 23 48.85 18.55 36.34
CA GLN A 23 47.45 18.10 36.20
C GLN A 23 46.67 19.31 35.69
N GLY A 24 46.53 19.36 34.38
CA GLY A 24 45.61 20.27 33.76
C GLY A 24 44.27 20.03 34.42
N LYS A 25 43.81 21.01 35.20
CA LYS A 25 42.42 21.04 35.67
C LYS A 25 41.54 20.88 34.44
N VAL A 26 41.16 19.66 34.13
CA VAL A 26 40.07 19.39 33.21
C VAL A 26 38.84 20.02 33.88
N SER A 27 38.58 21.25 33.49
CA SER A 27 37.36 21.93 33.92
C SER A 27 36.21 20.99 33.59
N PRO A 28 35.34 20.62 34.56
CA PRO A 28 34.21 19.79 34.27
C PRO A 28 33.35 20.56 33.26
N ILE A 29 33.47 20.16 31.98
CA ILE A 29 32.63 20.68 30.92
C ILE A 29 31.22 20.46 31.43
N ARG A 30 30.58 21.59 31.67
CA ARG A 30 29.27 21.78 32.33
C ARG A 30 28.24 20.75 31.88
N LEU A 31 28.23 19.56 32.44
CA LEU A 31 27.18 18.55 32.29
C LEU A 31 25.79 19.12 32.61
N LEU A 32 25.72 20.19 33.40
CA LEU A 32 24.50 20.93 33.73
C LEU A 32 23.88 21.69 32.51
N THR A 33 24.71 22.06 31.53
CA THR A 33 24.22 22.75 30.34
C THR A 33 23.66 21.76 29.31
N LEU A 34 24.27 20.58 29.18
CA LEU A 34 23.78 19.49 28.34
C LEU A 34 22.41 19.01 28.79
N SER A 35 22.18 18.86 30.09
CA SER A 35 20.87 18.41 30.59
C SER A 35 19.74 19.43 30.36
N LYS A 36 20.05 20.72 30.38
CA LYS A 36 19.08 21.78 30.07
C LYS A 36 18.76 21.82 28.56
N ILE A 37 19.78 21.65 27.70
CA ILE A 37 19.63 21.60 26.25
C ILE A 37 18.82 20.36 25.88
N ILE A 38 19.13 19.19 26.42
CA ILE A 38 18.38 17.95 26.19
C ILE A 38 16.92 18.08 26.60
N ARG A 39 16.62 18.68 27.75
CA ARG A 39 15.25 18.92 28.20
C ARG A 39 14.50 19.92 27.31
N PHE A 40 15.19 20.91 26.77
CA PHE A 40 14.57 21.89 25.88
C PHE A 40 14.32 21.29 24.48
N THR A 41 15.29 20.58 23.91
CA THR A 41 15.14 19.87 22.63
C THR A 41 14.09 18.75 22.70
N SER A 42 14.02 18.05 23.83
CA SER A 42 13.01 17.00 24.07
C SER A 42 11.59 17.59 24.05
N LYS A 43 11.36 18.77 24.62
CA LYS A 43 10.05 19.43 24.57
C LYS A 43 9.66 19.83 23.15
N ILE A 44 10.60 20.35 22.37
CA ILE A 44 10.36 20.70 20.97
C ILE A 44 10.07 19.43 20.16
N ALA A 45 10.86 18.38 20.34
CA ALA A 45 10.66 17.10 19.67
C ALA A 45 9.29 16.49 20.01
N ALA A 46 8.84 16.59 21.28
CA ALA A 46 7.52 16.13 21.69
C ALA A 46 6.39 16.91 21.01
N VAL A 47 6.50 18.23 20.91
CA VAL A 47 5.49 19.06 20.22
C VAL A 47 5.45 18.74 18.72
N LEU A 48 6.61 18.57 18.08
CA LEU A 48 6.68 18.17 16.67
C LEU A 48 6.11 16.78 16.44
N ALA A 49 6.40 15.82 17.33
CA ALA A 49 5.85 14.47 17.26
C ALA A 49 4.31 14.46 17.39
N ILE A 50 3.77 15.23 18.35
CA ILE A 50 2.32 15.38 18.52
C ILE A 50 1.71 16.04 17.28
N GLY A 51 2.32 17.11 16.76
CA GLY A 51 1.88 17.76 15.53
C GLY A 51 1.89 16.81 14.33
N PHE A 52 2.91 15.97 14.21
CA PHE A 52 3.01 14.95 13.17
C PHE A 52 1.90 13.89 13.30
N VAL A 53 1.65 13.41 14.53
CA VAL A 53 0.59 12.42 14.79
C VAL A 53 -0.79 13.00 14.47
N ILE A 54 -1.05 14.24 14.89
CA ILE A 54 -2.32 14.93 14.58
C ILE A 54 -2.47 15.13 13.07
N ASN A 55 -1.42 15.60 12.40
CA ASN A 55 -1.42 15.76 10.94
C ASN A 55 -1.65 14.42 10.22
N TYR A 56 -0.96 13.36 10.65
CA TYR A 56 -1.15 12.01 10.10
C TYR A 56 -2.59 11.52 10.31
N MET A 57 -3.16 11.73 11.51
CA MET A 57 -4.53 11.34 11.82
C MET A 57 -5.57 12.13 10.98
N LEU A 58 -5.36 13.45 10.81
CA LEU A 58 -6.21 14.27 9.96
C LEU A 58 -6.04 13.90 8.47
N PHE A 59 -4.83 13.57 8.03
CA PHE A 59 -4.58 13.13 6.66
C PHE A 59 -5.28 11.82 6.37
N THR A 60 -5.17 10.82 7.26
CA THR A 60 -5.86 9.53 7.10
C THR A 60 -7.38 9.68 7.12
N HIS A 61 -7.91 10.57 7.97
CA HIS A 61 -9.35 10.89 7.96
C HIS A 61 -9.81 11.52 6.64
N ARG A 62 -9.07 12.48 6.11
CA ARG A 62 -9.42 13.11 4.82
C ARG A 62 -9.34 12.12 3.65
N VAL A 63 -8.31 11.28 3.62
CA VAL A 63 -8.20 10.24 2.59
C VAL A 63 -9.39 9.28 2.67
N SER A 64 -9.85 8.90 3.86
CA SER A 64 -11.02 8.05 4.07
C SER A 64 -12.32 8.67 3.55
N GLU A 65 -12.51 9.97 3.68
CA GLU A 65 -13.72 10.66 3.15
C GLU A 65 -13.75 10.67 1.61
N TRP A 66 -12.60 10.82 0.97
CA TRP A 66 -12.50 10.78 -0.51
C TRP A 66 -12.71 9.39 -1.06
N THR A 67 -12.34 8.35 -0.29
CA THR A 67 -12.55 6.94 -0.65
C THR A 67 -14.02 6.53 -0.59
N ASN A 68 -14.82 7.22 0.21
CA ASN A 68 -16.24 6.94 0.39
C ASN A 68 -17.15 7.60 -0.66
N GLN A 69 -16.60 8.36 -1.61
CA GLN A 69 -17.38 8.91 -2.72
C GLN A 69 -17.68 7.79 -3.72
N ILE A 70 -18.89 7.28 -3.64
CA ILE A 70 -19.40 6.26 -4.56
C ILE A 70 -20.00 6.97 -5.78
N THR A 71 -19.60 6.55 -6.97
CA THR A 71 -20.14 6.98 -8.24
C THR A 71 -21.08 5.89 -8.78
N THR A 72 -22.27 6.28 -9.19
CA THR A 72 -23.22 5.39 -9.87
C THR A 72 -23.42 5.89 -11.28
N ILE A 73 -23.27 5.02 -12.26
CA ILE A 73 -23.53 5.30 -13.68
C ILE A 73 -24.55 4.27 -14.18
N GLU A 74 -25.59 4.75 -14.84
CA GLU A 74 -26.64 3.93 -15.43
C GLU A 74 -26.78 4.26 -16.90
N ALA A 75 -26.77 3.25 -17.76
CA ALA A 75 -26.99 3.38 -19.19
C ALA A 75 -28.49 3.47 -19.46
N PRO A 76 -29.00 4.52 -20.12
CA PRO A 76 -30.39 4.62 -20.52
C PRO A 76 -30.82 3.47 -21.43
N SER A 77 -32.11 3.14 -21.39
CA SER A 77 -32.66 2.13 -22.27
C SER A 77 -32.37 2.45 -23.75
N GLY A 78 -31.89 1.45 -24.48
CA GLY A 78 -31.55 1.57 -25.90
C GLY A 78 -30.22 2.26 -26.22
N LYS A 79 -29.41 2.59 -25.21
CA LYS A 79 -28.09 3.23 -25.39
C LYS A 79 -27.00 2.47 -24.63
N GLN A 80 -25.79 2.52 -25.18
CA GLN A 80 -24.58 2.07 -24.50
C GLN A 80 -23.78 3.30 -24.03
N ILE A 81 -23.10 3.17 -22.91
CA ILE A 81 -22.24 4.23 -22.37
C ILE A 81 -20.84 3.69 -22.18
N ARG A 82 -19.84 4.42 -22.70
CA ARG A 82 -18.44 4.15 -22.42
C ARG A 82 -17.99 4.98 -21.22
N VAL A 83 -17.42 4.31 -20.23
CA VAL A 83 -16.88 4.89 -18.99
C VAL A 83 -15.40 4.58 -18.91
N THR A 84 -14.57 5.60 -18.74
CA THR A 84 -13.15 5.41 -18.42
C THR A 84 -12.96 5.67 -16.94
N LEU A 85 -12.43 4.69 -16.23
CA LEU A 85 -12.13 4.77 -14.81
C LEU A 85 -10.80 5.49 -14.54
N ASN A 86 -10.57 5.88 -13.29
CA ASN A 86 -9.34 6.59 -12.89
C ASN A 86 -8.05 5.76 -12.97
N ASP A 87 -8.17 4.43 -13.04
CA ASP A 87 -7.05 3.51 -13.23
C ASP A 87 -6.71 3.26 -14.71
N GLY A 88 -7.45 3.90 -15.63
CA GLY A 88 -7.30 3.72 -17.07
C GLY A 88 -8.19 2.62 -17.67
N SER A 89 -8.82 1.79 -16.84
CA SER A 89 -9.75 0.76 -17.33
C SER A 89 -10.96 1.36 -18.02
N VAL A 90 -11.45 0.69 -19.08
CA VAL A 90 -12.60 1.10 -19.87
C VAL A 90 -13.74 0.10 -19.69
N ILE A 91 -14.94 0.62 -19.51
CA ILE A 91 -16.17 -0.16 -19.36
C ILE A 91 -17.17 0.30 -20.42
N ASP A 92 -17.59 -0.60 -21.28
CA ASP A 92 -18.73 -0.37 -22.20
C ASP A 92 -19.99 -0.96 -21.55
N LEU A 93 -20.77 -0.08 -20.94
CA LEU A 93 -21.98 -0.43 -20.20
C LEU A 93 -23.16 -0.58 -21.17
N ASN A 94 -23.78 -1.74 -21.18
CA ASN A 94 -24.90 -2.02 -22.08
C ASN A 94 -26.20 -1.34 -21.61
N SER A 95 -27.17 -1.27 -22.49
CA SER A 95 -28.48 -0.66 -22.26
C SER A 95 -29.18 -1.17 -21.00
N GLY A 96 -29.65 -0.27 -20.15
CA GLY A 96 -30.33 -0.59 -18.92
C GLY A 96 -29.45 -1.18 -17.81
N SER A 97 -28.13 -1.18 -18.02
CA SER A 97 -27.18 -1.66 -17.04
C SER A 97 -26.64 -0.53 -16.17
N ARG A 98 -26.16 -0.88 -14.99
CA ARG A 98 -25.68 0.05 -13.97
C ARG A 98 -24.40 -0.46 -13.34
N ILE A 99 -23.45 0.46 -13.12
CA ILE A 99 -22.25 0.21 -12.33
C ILE A 99 -22.20 1.14 -11.13
N VAL A 100 -21.62 0.62 -10.04
CA VAL A 100 -21.38 1.37 -8.81
C VAL A 100 -19.90 1.16 -8.41
N TYR A 101 -19.14 2.22 -8.26
CA TYR A 101 -17.72 2.14 -7.98
C TYR A 101 -17.23 3.35 -7.17
N PRO A 102 -16.15 3.23 -6.39
CA PRO A 102 -15.56 4.37 -5.70
C PRO A 102 -14.89 5.31 -6.72
N SER A 103 -15.02 6.61 -6.53
CA SER A 103 -14.39 7.62 -7.41
C SER A 103 -12.87 7.45 -7.52
N ILE A 104 -12.23 6.86 -6.51
CA ILE A 104 -10.80 6.53 -6.50
C ILE A 104 -10.63 5.14 -5.87
N PHE A 105 -9.90 4.25 -6.55
CA PHE A 105 -9.53 2.96 -5.98
C PHE A 105 -8.39 3.13 -4.98
N VAL A 106 -8.70 2.97 -3.69
CA VAL A 106 -7.73 3.01 -2.60
C VAL A 106 -7.62 1.62 -1.97
N GLY A 107 -6.39 1.19 -1.68
CA GLY A 107 -6.15 -0.12 -1.05
C GLY A 107 -5.59 -1.17 -2.01
N LYS A 108 -5.85 -2.43 -1.67
CA LYS A 108 -5.24 -3.59 -2.33
C LYS A 108 -6.07 -4.15 -3.50
N GLU A 109 -7.25 -3.63 -3.73
CA GLU A 109 -8.17 -4.12 -4.75
C GLU A 109 -8.89 -2.95 -5.44
N ARG A 110 -9.29 -3.16 -6.71
CA ARG A 110 -10.13 -2.28 -7.50
C ARG A 110 -11.50 -2.95 -7.64
N ARG A 111 -12.44 -2.60 -6.78
CA ARG A 111 -13.75 -3.27 -6.71
C ARG A 111 -14.85 -2.38 -7.25
N ILE A 112 -15.71 -2.94 -8.10
CA ILE A 112 -16.92 -2.32 -8.64
C ILE A 112 -18.10 -3.28 -8.52
N GLN A 113 -19.31 -2.77 -8.50
CA GLN A 113 -20.53 -3.56 -8.58
C GLN A 113 -21.18 -3.39 -9.96
N LEU A 114 -21.64 -4.49 -10.56
CA LEU A 114 -22.33 -4.51 -11.84
C LEU A 114 -23.74 -5.06 -11.68
N TYR A 115 -24.68 -4.37 -12.30
CA TYR A 115 -26.05 -4.79 -12.50
C TYR A 115 -26.35 -4.73 -14.00
N GLY A 116 -26.71 -5.85 -14.62
CA GLY A 116 -26.92 -5.96 -16.06
C GLY A 116 -25.69 -6.45 -16.81
N GLU A 117 -25.37 -5.85 -17.93
CA GLU A 117 -24.30 -6.30 -18.84
C GLU A 117 -23.27 -5.19 -19.10
N ALA A 118 -22.00 -5.56 -19.07
CA ALA A 118 -20.90 -4.68 -19.45
C ALA A 118 -19.73 -5.46 -20.03
N MET A 119 -19.05 -4.82 -21.00
CA MET A 119 -17.74 -5.23 -21.51
C MET A 119 -16.67 -4.45 -20.77
N PHE A 120 -15.62 -5.13 -20.36
CA PHE A 120 -14.51 -4.59 -19.60
C PHE A 120 -13.19 -4.72 -20.38
N ASP A 121 -12.44 -3.65 -20.46
CA ASP A 121 -11.02 -3.64 -20.86
C ASP A 121 -10.21 -3.09 -19.69
N VAL A 122 -9.71 -4.00 -18.85
CA VAL A 122 -9.10 -3.66 -17.56
C VAL A 122 -7.60 -3.45 -17.74
N GLU A 123 -7.12 -2.30 -17.28
CA GLU A 123 -5.70 -1.95 -17.29
C GLU A 123 -4.89 -2.92 -16.40
N PRO A 124 -3.77 -3.48 -16.90
CA PRO A 124 -2.96 -4.44 -16.17
C PRO A 124 -2.38 -3.86 -14.87
N ASP A 125 -2.70 -4.51 -13.74
CA ASP A 125 -2.13 -4.22 -12.41
C ASP A 125 -2.15 -5.50 -11.58
N THR A 126 -0.98 -6.12 -11.43
CA THR A 126 -0.81 -7.39 -10.68
C THR A 126 -0.88 -7.21 -9.18
N ASP A 127 -0.59 -6.01 -8.68
CA ASP A 127 -0.56 -5.71 -7.25
C ASP A 127 -1.97 -5.42 -6.70
N ARG A 128 -2.87 -4.94 -7.58
CA ARG A 128 -4.24 -4.58 -7.23
C ARG A 128 -5.22 -5.21 -8.20
N PRO A 129 -5.71 -6.42 -7.91
CA PRO A 129 -6.70 -7.10 -8.74
C PRO A 129 -7.95 -6.23 -8.90
N PHE A 130 -8.57 -6.31 -10.09
CA PHE A 130 -9.86 -5.72 -10.40
C PHE A 130 -10.95 -6.75 -10.16
N ILE A 131 -11.99 -6.38 -9.42
CA ILE A 131 -13.07 -7.27 -9.03
C ILE A 131 -14.40 -6.68 -9.47
N VAL A 132 -15.12 -7.42 -10.30
CA VAL A 132 -16.52 -7.12 -10.65
C VAL A 132 -17.40 -7.95 -9.75
N GLU A 133 -18.04 -7.31 -8.79
CA GLU A 133 -19.00 -7.90 -7.90
C GLU A 133 -20.39 -7.90 -8.56
N THR A 134 -21.06 -9.04 -8.55
CA THR A 134 -22.41 -9.20 -9.05
C THR A 134 -23.29 -9.83 -7.99
N PHE A 135 -24.59 -10.00 -8.25
CA PHE A 135 -25.52 -10.68 -7.33
C PHE A 135 -25.13 -12.15 -7.05
N ALA A 136 -24.41 -12.80 -7.96
CA ALA A 136 -24.13 -14.24 -7.91
C ALA A 136 -22.65 -14.59 -7.73
N CYS A 137 -21.76 -13.78 -8.28
CA CYS A 137 -20.33 -14.10 -8.36
C CYS A 137 -19.46 -12.84 -8.26
N ASP A 138 -18.24 -13.03 -7.76
CA ASP A 138 -17.12 -12.12 -7.96
C ASP A 138 -16.31 -12.56 -9.17
N VAL A 139 -16.05 -11.64 -10.10
CA VAL A 139 -15.18 -11.84 -11.27
C VAL A 139 -13.87 -11.10 -11.04
N LYS A 140 -12.78 -11.82 -10.79
CA LYS A 140 -11.48 -11.27 -10.42
C LYS A 140 -10.49 -11.37 -11.58
N VAL A 141 -9.85 -10.24 -11.91
CA VAL A 141 -8.90 -10.13 -13.03
C VAL A 141 -7.69 -9.27 -12.65
N LEU A 142 -6.60 -9.38 -13.43
CA LEU A 142 -5.38 -8.58 -13.26
C LEU A 142 -5.07 -7.64 -14.43
N GLY A 143 -5.77 -7.81 -15.56
CA GLY A 143 -5.57 -7.05 -16.79
C GLY A 143 -6.11 -7.87 -17.95
N THR A 144 -7.37 -7.66 -18.29
CA THR A 144 -8.18 -8.66 -19.01
C THR A 144 -9.25 -7.96 -19.83
N HIS A 145 -9.55 -8.53 -21.02
CA HIS A 145 -10.68 -8.12 -21.84
C HIS A 145 -11.77 -9.19 -21.74
N PHE A 146 -12.93 -8.85 -21.18
CA PHE A 146 -14.00 -9.80 -20.87
C PHE A 146 -15.38 -9.13 -20.84
N ASN A 147 -16.44 -9.92 -21.00
CA ASN A 147 -17.83 -9.48 -20.83
C ASN A 147 -18.44 -10.13 -19.60
N VAL A 148 -19.31 -9.41 -18.90
CA VAL A 148 -20.11 -9.95 -17.80
C VAL A 148 -21.56 -9.61 -18.01
N ILE A 149 -22.43 -10.61 -17.84
CA ILE A 149 -23.88 -10.49 -17.81
C ILE A 149 -24.35 -10.91 -16.42
N ALA A 150 -25.01 -10.03 -15.70
CA ALA A 150 -25.52 -10.25 -14.35
C ALA A 150 -26.94 -9.67 -14.21
N ASP A 151 -27.94 -10.45 -14.64
CA ASP A 151 -29.35 -10.09 -14.56
C ASP A 151 -29.99 -10.87 -13.39
N GLU A 152 -30.13 -10.19 -12.26
CA GLU A 152 -30.69 -10.77 -11.03
C GLU A 152 -32.17 -11.18 -11.21
N ALA A 153 -32.96 -10.38 -11.95
CA ALA A 153 -34.37 -10.66 -12.18
C ALA A 153 -34.59 -11.96 -12.97
N LYS A 154 -33.64 -12.31 -13.84
CA LYS A 154 -33.67 -13.57 -14.61
C LYS A 154 -32.81 -14.67 -13.98
N ASN A 155 -32.17 -14.40 -12.85
CA ASN A 155 -31.18 -15.28 -12.23
C ASN A 155 -30.13 -15.76 -13.24
N LEU A 156 -29.66 -14.83 -14.07
CA LEU A 156 -28.71 -15.09 -15.15
C LEU A 156 -27.37 -14.47 -14.83
N PHE A 157 -26.33 -15.32 -14.73
CA PHE A 157 -24.95 -14.90 -14.69
C PHE A 157 -24.19 -15.61 -15.79
N SER A 158 -23.42 -14.84 -16.56
CA SER A 158 -22.50 -15.33 -17.58
C SER A 158 -21.30 -14.41 -17.68
N THR A 159 -20.12 -14.97 -17.88
CA THR A 159 -18.94 -14.21 -18.21
C THR A 159 -18.20 -14.87 -19.36
N ALA A 160 -17.78 -14.06 -20.35
CA ALA A 160 -17.02 -14.49 -21.51
C ALA A 160 -15.65 -13.82 -21.49
N LEU A 161 -14.59 -14.63 -21.61
CA LEU A 161 -13.22 -14.17 -21.61
C LEU A 161 -12.67 -14.12 -23.05
N PHE A 162 -12.15 -12.96 -23.46
CA PHE A 162 -11.54 -12.76 -24.78
C PHE A 162 -10.02 -12.77 -24.71
N ARG A 163 -9.43 -12.12 -23.70
CA ARG A 163 -7.97 -12.03 -23.53
C ARG A 163 -7.59 -11.94 -22.06
N GLY A 164 -6.57 -12.69 -21.64
CA GLY A 164 -6.02 -12.68 -20.29
C GLY A 164 -6.48 -13.85 -19.44
N LYS A 165 -6.72 -13.63 -18.16
CA LYS A 165 -7.19 -14.64 -17.20
C LYS A 165 -8.27 -14.06 -16.30
N VAL A 166 -9.29 -14.86 -16.02
CA VAL A 166 -10.39 -14.53 -15.13
C VAL A 166 -10.55 -15.62 -14.09
N ALA A 167 -10.68 -15.24 -12.83
CA ALA A 167 -11.14 -16.13 -11.77
C ALA A 167 -12.57 -15.73 -11.39
N VAL A 168 -13.51 -16.66 -11.49
CA VAL A 168 -14.90 -16.49 -11.09
C VAL A 168 -15.12 -17.21 -9.76
N LEU A 169 -15.63 -16.50 -8.77
CA LEU A 169 -15.92 -17.01 -7.43
C LEU A 169 -17.42 -16.93 -7.20
N SER A 170 -18.08 -18.05 -6.93
CA SER A 170 -19.51 -18.10 -6.66
C SER A 170 -19.82 -17.62 -5.24
N HIS A 171 -20.88 -16.83 -5.08
CA HIS A 171 -21.45 -16.48 -3.77
C HIS A 171 -22.42 -17.54 -3.23
N LEU A 172 -22.87 -18.44 -4.11
CA LEU A 172 -23.91 -19.44 -3.79
C LEU A 172 -23.30 -20.79 -3.40
N SER A 173 -22.05 -21.03 -3.80
CA SER A 173 -21.28 -22.23 -3.50
C SER A 173 -19.83 -21.82 -3.29
N ASP A 174 -19.03 -22.62 -2.57
CA ASP A 174 -17.59 -22.36 -2.41
C ASP A 174 -16.77 -22.68 -3.69
N GLU A 175 -17.43 -22.65 -4.85
CA GLU A 175 -16.81 -22.95 -6.14
C GLU A 175 -16.06 -21.75 -6.68
N SER A 176 -14.87 -22.00 -7.20
CA SER A 176 -14.10 -21.05 -7.98
C SER A 176 -13.61 -21.70 -9.27
N VAL A 177 -13.67 -20.94 -10.35
CA VAL A 177 -13.28 -21.38 -11.69
C VAL A 177 -12.27 -20.40 -12.26
N LEU A 178 -11.12 -20.91 -12.74
CA LEU A 178 -10.18 -20.15 -13.53
C LEU A 178 -10.48 -20.36 -15.02
N MET A 179 -10.70 -19.27 -15.74
CA MET A 179 -11.03 -19.26 -17.15
C MET A 179 -9.77 -19.05 -17.99
N ASP A 180 -9.70 -19.80 -19.09
CA ASP A 180 -8.75 -19.55 -20.18
C ASP A 180 -9.40 -18.73 -21.29
N GLU A 181 -8.60 -18.15 -22.17
CA GLU A 181 -9.06 -17.31 -23.28
C GLU A 181 -10.07 -18.05 -24.18
N ASN A 182 -11.05 -17.30 -24.69
CA ASN A 182 -12.14 -17.78 -25.54
C ASN A 182 -13.06 -18.82 -24.86
N SER A 183 -13.16 -18.78 -23.54
CA SER A 183 -14.12 -19.57 -22.78
C SER A 183 -15.25 -18.73 -22.19
N VAL A 184 -16.35 -19.37 -21.88
CA VAL A 184 -17.51 -18.78 -21.23
C VAL A 184 -17.82 -19.56 -19.96
N VAL A 185 -18.11 -18.85 -18.87
CA VAL A 185 -18.62 -19.46 -17.63
C VAL A 185 -20.04 -18.99 -17.40
N ASN A 186 -20.93 -19.92 -17.19
CA ASN A 186 -22.33 -19.69 -16.83
C ASN A 186 -22.63 -20.22 -15.43
N LEU A 187 -23.47 -19.52 -14.70
CA LEU A 187 -24.06 -20.06 -13.47
C LEU A 187 -25.35 -20.80 -13.81
N LYS A 188 -25.42 -22.10 -13.53
CA LYS A 188 -26.59 -22.91 -13.77
C LYS A 188 -26.91 -23.79 -12.56
N ASN A 189 -28.10 -23.67 -12.02
CA ASN A 189 -28.53 -24.39 -10.83
C ASN A 189 -27.60 -24.20 -9.61
N GLY A 190 -26.98 -23.00 -9.47
CA GLY A 190 -26.03 -22.70 -8.39
C GLY A 190 -24.59 -23.17 -8.61
N HIS A 191 -24.29 -23.82 -9.75
CA HIS A 191 -22.97 -24.32 -10.10
C HIS A 191 -22.36 -23.57 -11.29
N LEU A 192 -21.04 -23.36 -11.24
CA LEU A 192 -20.29 -22.74 -12.33
C LEU A 192 -19.98 -23.80 -13.42
N GLN A 193 -20.38 -23.53 -14.66
CA GLN A 193 -20.13 -24.39 -15.81
C GLN A 193 -19.33 -23.65 -16.87
N ILE A 194 -18.17 -24.24 -17.24
CA ILE A 194 -17.36 -23.73 -18.37
C ILE A 194 -17.96 -24.29 -19.66
N VAL A 195 -18.15 -23.37 -20.60
CA VAL A 195 -18.52 -23.70 -21.99
C VAL A 195 -17.38 -23.23 -22.88
N PRO A 196 -16.80 -24.12 -23.69
CA PRO A 196 -15.72 -23.76 -24.60
C PRO A 196 -16.19 -22.88 -25.78
#